data_c39ec1226219ea3822c7d846963fe1ba
#
_entry.id   c39ec1226219ea3822c7d846963fe1ba
#
_cell.length_a   1.000
_cell.length_b   1.000
_cell.length_c   1.000
_cell.angle_alpha   90.00
_cell.angle_beta   90.00
_cell.angle_gamma   90.00
#
_symmetry.space_group_name_H-M   'P 1'
#
loop_
_entity.id
_entity.type
_entity.pdbx_description
1 polymer ?
#
loop_
_entity_poly.entity_id
_entity_poly.type
_entity_poly.pdbx_seq_one_letter_code
_entity_poly.pdbx_strand_id
1 'polypeptide(L)'
;LQLRESHLDLVRPGILLYGVYPSAEVRHTIAVRPALAWKSRVVYFKVVQPGHPVSYGSTWQTDHMVRVVTIPVGYGDGYFRALSNVAQVLIRGKRYPVVGRVCMDQIMVNLEWDTAYNGDEVVLIGAGGGEAITCEDLAEWAGTIPYEVLTSINTRVPRVYV
;
A
#
# COMPACT_ATOMS: atom_id res chain seq x y z
N LEU A 1 -7.29 9.96 -24.47
CA LEU A 1 -6.58 8.75 -24.87
C LEU A 1 -7.26 8.03 -26.03
N GLN A 2 -8.59 8.03 -26.08
CA GLN A 2 -9.39 7.32 -27.08
C GLN A 2 -9.66 8.13 -28.35
N LEU A 3 -9.61 9.46 -28.27
CA LEU A 3 -9.92 10.37 -29.36
C LEU A 3 -8.64 11.06 -29.83
N ARG A 4 -8.06 10.57 -30.93
CA ARG A 4 -6.82 11.16 -31.50
C ARG A 4 -7.02 12.60 -31.94
N GLU A 5 -8.19 12.94 -32.44
CA GLU A 5 -8.56 14.29 -32.87
C GLU A 5 -8.50 15.32 -31.72
N SER A 6 -8.61 14.88 -30.46
CA SER A 6 -8.52 15.76 -29.29
C SER A 6 -7.08 16.10 -28.88
N HIS A 7 -6.06 15.50 -29.52
CA HIS A 7 -4.68 15.75 -29.12
C HIS A 7 -4.17 17.12 -29.54
N LEU A 8 -4.72 17.73 -30.59
CA LEU A 8 -4.30 19.02 -31.12
C LEU A 8 -2.77 19.17 -31.15
N ASP A 9 -2.24 20.33 -30.79
CA ASP A 9 -0.80 20.62 -30.75
C ASP A 9 -0.15 20.31 -29.40
N LEU A 10 -0.94 20.10 -28.34
CA LEU A 10 -0.46 19.85 -26.98
C LEU A 10 -1.43 18.97 -26.19
N VAL A 11 -0.87 18.03 -25.42
CA VAL A 11 -1.62 17.20 -24.46
C VAL A 11 -1.04 17.32 -23.05
N ARG A 12 -1.88 17.20 -22.05
CA ARG A 12 -1.50 17.12 -20.64
C ARG A 12 -1.93 15.77 -20.08
N PRO A 13 -1.06 14.74 -20.16
CA PRO A 13 -1.44 13.36 -19.81
C PRO A 13 -1.67 13.13 -18.30
N GLY A 14 -1.23 14.07 -17.45
CA GLY A 14 -1.47 14.01 -16.00
C GLY A 14 -0.89 12.74 -15.37
N ILE A 15 -1.70 12.01 -14.61
CA ILE A 15 -1.29 10.85 -13.84
C ILE A 15 -0.76 9.68 -14.70
N LEU A 16 -1.07 9.64 -15.98
CA LEU A 16 -0.54 8.63 -16.90
C LEU A 16 0.98 8.67 -17.01
N LEU A 17 1.62 9.83 -16.74
CA LEU A 17 3.08 9.95 -16.68
C LEU A 17 3.68 9.11 -15.55
N TYR A 18 2.89 8.84 -14.51
CA TYR A 18 3.29 7.99 -13.38
C TYR A 18 2.92 6.52 -13.59
N GLY A 19 2.36 6.18 -14.75
CA GLY A 19 1.95 4.82 -15.07
C GLY A 19 0.69 4.37 -14.32
N VAL A 20 -0.18 5.32 -13.96
CA VAL A 20 -1.44 5.08 -13.24
C VAL A 20 -2.59 5.60 -14.10
N TYR A 21 -3.70 4.86 -14.15
CA TYR A 21 -4.87 5.28 -14.90
C TYR A 21 -5.73 6.27 -14.10
N PRO A 22 -6.32 7.29 -14.78
CA PRO A 22 -7.18 8.25 -14.09
C PRO A 22 -8.50 7.65 -13.62
N SER A 23 -8.99 6.62 -14.31
CA SER A 23 -10.17 5.82 -13.91
C SER A 23 -10.11 4.42 -14.52
N ALA A 24 -10.94 3.51 -14.02
CA ALA A 24 -11.04 2.14 -14.53
C ALA A 24 -11.54 2.07 -15.99
N GLU A 25 -12.30 3.06 -16.44
CA GLU A 25 -12.88 3.13 -17.78
C GLU A 25 -11.83 3.30 -18.89
N VAL A 26 -10.68 3.93 -18.59
CA VAL A 26 -9.60 4.15 -19.56
C VAL A 26 -8.48 3.11 -19.48
N ARG A 27 -8.59 2.17 -18.56
CA ARG A 27 -7.53 1.18 -18.25
C ARG A 27 -7.13 0.30 -19.44
N HIS A 28 -8.03 0.01 -20.36
CA HIS A 28 -7.83 -0.96 -21.44
C HIS A 28 -7.34 -0.35 -22.76
N THR A 29 -7.11 0.96 -22.82
CA THR A 29 -6.82 1.64 -24.10
C THR A 29 -5.33 1.82 -24.39
N ILE A 30 -4.49 1.93 -23.37
CA ILE A 30 -3.03 2.11 -23.51
C ILE A 30 -2.34 1.34 -22.38
N ALA A 31 -1.31 0.59 -22.70
CA ALA A 31 -0.47 -0.05 -21.69
C ALA A 31 0.44 0.99 -21.02
N VAL A 32 0.36 1.12 -19.71
CA VAL A 32 1.24 1.97 -18.91
C VAL A 32 2.02 1.13 -17.91
N ARG A 33 3.19 1.62 -17.48
CA ARG A 33 4.01 0.99 -16.43
C ARG A 33 4.07 1.92 -15.23
N PRO A 34 3.73 1.44 -14.02
CA PRO A 34 3.91 2.23 -12.81
C PRO A 34 5.36 2.70 -12.66
N ALA A 35 5.55 4.00 -12.46
CA ALA A 35 6.86 4.61 -12.25
C ALA A 35 7.28 4.61 -10.77
N LEU A 36 6.39 4.20 -9.86
CA LEU A 36 6.62 4.18 -8.43
C LEU A 36 6.44 2.78 -7.87
N ALA A 37 7.41 2.36 -7.04
CA ALA A 37 7.21 1.30 -6.06
C ALA A 37 7.46 1.89 -4.67
N TRP A 38 6.56 1.64 -3.71
CA TRP A 38 6.72 2.05 -2.33
C TRP A 38 6.98 0.83 -1.46
N LYS A 39 8.14 0.80 -0.83
CA LYS A 39 8.62 -0.34 -0.07
C LYS A 39 9.01 0.07 1.34
N SER A 40 8.92 -0.88 2.26
CA SER A 40 9.38 -0.78 3.63
C SER A 40 10.02 -2.12 4.04
N ARG A 41 10.16 -2.37 5.33
CA ARG A 41 10.70 -3.62 5.85
C ARG A 41 10.03 -4.01 7.17
N VAL A 42 10.09 -5.28 7.52
CA VAL A 42 9.75 -5.75 8.86
C VAL A 42 10.79 -5.25 9.86
N VAL A 43 10.35 -4.65 10.98
CA VAL A 43 11.24 -4.19 12.06
C VAL A 43 10.98 -4.88 13.39
N TYR A 44 9.83 -5.48 13.56
CA TYR A 44 9.48 -6.19 14.78
C TYR A 44 8.49 -7.32 14.49
N PHE A 45 8.57 -8.37 15.28
CA PHE A 45 7.72 -9.56 15.21
C PHE A 45 7.25 -9.94 16.61
N LYS A 46 5.98 -10.32 16.74
CA LYS A 46 5.47 -10.93 17.96
C LYS A 46 4.35 -11.93 17.68
N VAL A 47 4.16 -12.87 18.62
CA VAL A 47 2.98 -13.73 18.68
C VAL A 47 1.93 -13.02 19.52
N VAL A 48 0.72 -12.89 18.98
CA VAL A 48 -0.44 -12.30 19.65
C VAL A 48 -1.38 -13.42 20.09
N GLN A 49 -1.74 -13.40 21.36
CA GLN A 49 -2.66 -14.38 21.96
C GLN A 49 -4.13 -14.02 21.68
N PRO A 50 -5.05 -14.98 21.69
CA PRO A 50 -6.48 -14.71 21.56
C PRO A 50 -6.96 -13.61 22.51
N GLY A 51 -7.83 -12.73 22.03
CA GLY A 51 -8.40 -11.63 22.78
C GLY A 51 -7.49 -10.45 23.07
N HIS A 52 -6.19 -10.50 22.69
CA HIS A 52 -5.30 -9.34 22.84
C HIS A 52 -5.49 -8.36 21.68
N PRO A 53 -5.80 -7.10 21.98
CA PRO A 53 -5.97 -6.09 20.95
C PRO A 53 -4.64 -5.64 20.35
N VAL A 54 -4.68 -5.22 19.08
CA VAL A 54 -3.54 -4.65 18.37
C VAL A 54 -3.85 -3.21 17.99
N SER A 55 -2.88 -2.31 18.24
CA SER A 55 -2.92 -0.89 17.90
C SER A 55 -3.95 -0.09 18.71
N TYR A 56 -4.04 1.21 18.41
CA TYR A 56 -4.89 2.17 19.11
C TYR A 56 -6.38 1.86 18.98
N GLY A 57 -7.11 2.04 20.08
CA GLY A 57 -8.56 1.90 20.11
C GLY A 57 -9.05 0.46 20.00
N SER A 58 -8.13 -0.53 20.07
CA SER A 58 -8.49 -1.95 20.11
C SER A 58 -9.47 -2.38 19.02
N THR A 59 -9.29 -1.84 17.79
CA THR A 59 -10.21 -2.05 16.66
C THR A 59 -10.02 -3.39 15.97
N TRP A 60 -9.00 -4.14 16.37
CA TRP A 60 -8.72 -5.48 15.86
C TRP A 60 -8.26 -6.38 16.99
N GLN A 61 -8.80 -7.58 17.02
CA GLN A 61 -8.45 -8.68 17.91
C GLN A 61 -8.50 -9.98 17.12
N THR A 62 -7.81 -11.00 17.61
CA THR A 62 -7.85 -12.36 17.06
C THR A 62 -8.51 -13.30 18.07
N ASP A 63 -9.17 -14.35 17.59
CA ASP A 63 -9.77 -15.44 18.37
C ASP A 63 -8.83 -16.64 18.55
N HIS A 64 -7.72 -16.64 17.84
CA HIS A 64 -6.66 -17.66 17.91
C HIS A 64 -5.28 -17.01 17.99
N MET A 65 -4.25 -17.82 18.19
CA MET A 65 -2.87 -17.34 18.23
C MET A 65 -2.39 -17.01 16.82
N VAL A 66 -1.85 -15.80 16.60
CA VAL A 66 -1.34 -15.35 15.30
C VAL A 66 0.01 -14.68 15.43
N ARG A 67 0.69 -14.54 14.30
CA ARG A 67 1.94 -13.78 14.18
C ARG A 67 1.65 -12.42 13.59
N VAL A 68 2.13 -11.37 14.27
CA VAL A 68 1.97 -9.98 13.82
C VAL A 68 3.35 -9.36 13.68
N VAL A 69 3.57 -8.67 12.57
CA VAL A 69 4.78 -7.89 12.33
C VAL A 69 4.48 -6.40 12.32
N THR A 70 5.49 -5.60 12.70
CA THR A 70 5.46 -4.14 12.64
C THR A 70 6.29 -3.66 11.48
N ILE A 71 5.72 -2.73 10.71
CA ILE A 71 6.32 -2.10 9.54
C ILE A 71 6.46 -0.60 9.83
N PRO A 72 7.65 0.02 9.67
CA PRO A 72 7.89 1.43 9.94
C PRO A 72 7.39 2.29 8.77
N VAL A 73 6.08 2.44 8.66
CA VAL A 73 5.36 3.33 7.75
C VAL A 73 4.02 3.67 8.36
N GLY A 74 3.58 4.92 8.24
CA GLY A 74 2.30 5.34 8.77
C GLY A 74 1.77 6.61 8.10
N TYR A 75 0.75 7.24 8.73
CA TYR A 75 0.15 8.42 8.11
C TYR A 75 1.11 9.62 8.08
N GLY A 76 2.14 9.65 8.91
CA GLY A 76 3.23 10.63 8.84
C GLY A 76 4.07 10.51 7.57
N ASP A 77 4.03 9.38 6.88
CA ASP A 77 4.73 9.12 5.62
C ASP A 77 3.81 9.26 4.40
N GLY A 78 2.50 9.38 4.64
CA GLY A 78 1.47 9.42 3.61
C GLY A 78 0.66 8.13 3.47
N TYR A 79 0.87 7.13 4.34
CA TYR A 79 0.07 5.90 4.37
C TYR A 79 -1.22 6.15 5.17
N PHE A 80 -2.32 6.39 4.49
CA PHE A 80 -3.56 6.92 5.07
C PHE A 80 -4.08 6.14 6.28
N ARG A 81 -4.58 6.87 7.27
CA ARG A 81 -5.24 6.26 8.44
C ARG A 81 -6.53 5.50 8.07
N ALA A 82 -7.17 5.87 6.96
CA ALA A 82 -8.32 5.17 6.39
C ALA A 82 -8.00 3.72 5.97
N LEU A 83 -6.73 3.38 5.73
CA LEU A 83 -6.26 2.04 5.40
C LEU A 83 -6.28 1.06 6.59
N SER A 84 -6.66 1.52 7.78
CA SER A 84 -6.76 0.71 9.00
C SER A 84 -7.75 -0.44 8.82
N ASN A 85 -7.32 -1.69 9.04
CA ASN A 85 -8.10 -2.93 8.94
C ASN A 85 -8.65 -3.28 7.53
N VAL A 86 -8.30 -2.51 6.49
CA VAL A 86 -8.81 -2.74 5.12
C VAL A 86 -7.71 -2.99 4.11
N ALA A 87 -6.54 -2.40 4.32
CA ALA A 87 -5.42 -2.54 3.39
C ALA A 87 -4.70 -3.87 3.53
N GLN A 88 -3.92 -4.17 2.50
CA GLN A 88 -2.99 -5.30 2.46
C GLN A 88 -1.59 -4.82 2.09
N VAL A 89 -0.59 -5.64 2.42
CA VAL A 89 0.80 -5.47 1.99
C VAL A 89 1.33 -6.78 1.41
N LEU A 90 2.40 -6.71 0.59
CA LEU A 90 3.08 -7.94 0.17
C LEU A 90 4.34 -8.15 1.01
N ILE A 91 4.50 -9.36 1.50
CA ILE A 91 5.72 -9.84 2.14
C ILE A 91 6.07 -11.20 1.51
N ARG A 92 7.28 -11.33 0.99
CA ARG A 92 7.72 -12.57 0.30
C ARG A 92 6.76 -13.01 -0.83
N GLY A 93 6.16 -12.05 -1.53
CA GLY A 93 5.26 -12.32 -2.66
C GLY A 93 3.85 -12.78 -2.29
N LYS A 94 3.46 -12.71 -1.02
CA LYS A 94 2.12 -13.06 -0.53
C LYS A 94 1.46 -11.84 0.11
N ARG A 95 0.14 -11.70 -0.07
CA ARG A 95 -0.67 -10.64 0.52
C ARG A 95 -1.00 -10.93 1.98
N TYR A 96 -0.85 -9.93 2.85
CA TYR A 96 -1.20 -9.98 4.27
C TYR A 96 -1.98 -8.73 4.69
N PRO A 97 -3.01 -8.90 5.53
CA PRO A 97 -3.84 -7.77 5.95
C PRO A 97 -3.13 -6.86 6.96
N VAL A 98 -3.32 -5.56 6.80
CA VAL A 98 -3.03 -4.56 7.83
C VAL A 98 -4.09 -4.67 8.91
N VAL A 99 -3.66 -4.81 10.17
CA VAL A 99 -4.54 -5.03 11.33
C VAL A 99 -4.38 -3.94 12.37
N GLY A 100 -5.51 -3.52 12.93
CA GLY A 100 -5.57 -2.40 13.84
C GLY A 100 -5.43 -1.05 13.11
N ARG A 101 -5.33 0.03 13.88
CA ARG A 101 -5.23 1.38 13.32
C ARG A 101 -3.84 1.67 12.79
N VAL A 102 -3.76 2.27 11.61
CA VAL A 102 -2.54 2.88 11.08
C VAL A 102 -2.10 3.98 12.06
N CYS A 103 -0.86 3.90 12.54
CA CYS A 103 -0.24 4.88 13.43
C CYS A 103 0.48 5.97 12.63
N MET A 104 1.09 6.94 13.31
CA MET A 104 1.87 7.98 12.65
C MET A 104 3.06 7.41 11.88
N ASP A 105 3.78 6.47 12.49
CA ASP A 105 5.07 5.99 11.99
C ASP A 105 5.13 4.47 11.81
N GLN A 106 4.01 3.76 12.00
CA GLN A 106 4.00 2.30 11.89
C GLN A 106 2.62 1.71 11.60
N ILE A 107 2.61 0.56 10.96
CA ILE A 107 1.46 -0.32 10.77
C ILE A 107 1.77 -1.71 11.30
N MET A 108 0.72 -2.46 11.64
CA MET A 108 0.79 -3.86 12.03
C MET A 108 0.16 -4.73 10.96
N VAL A 109 0.77 -5.89 10.71
CA VAL A 109 0.35 -6.82 9.66
C VAL A 109 0.21 -8.21 10.25
N ASN A 110 -0.94 -8.85 10.03
CA ASN A 110 -1.19 -10.21 10.46
C ASN A 110 -0.65 -11.21 9.44
N LEU A 111 0.22 -12.11 9.87
CA LEU A 111 0.80 -13.17 9.04
C LEU A 111 0.09 -14.51 9.21
N GLU A 112 -0.92 -14.60 10.09
CA GLU A 112 -1.44 -15.89 10.57
C GLU A 112 -0.31 -16.75 11.13
N TRP A 113 -0.05 -17.91 10.56
CA TRP A 113 1.04 -18.81 10.94
C TRP A 113 2.30 -18.69 10.08
N ASP A 114 2.27 -17.84 9.05
CA ASP A 114 3.43 -17.62 8.21
C ASP A 114 4.54 -16.86 8.98
N THR A 115 5.75 -16.87 8.45
CA THR A 115 6.91 -16.23 9.07
C THR A 115 7.47 -15.13 8.19
N ALA A 116 7.80 -14.01 8.83
CA ALA A 116 8.67 -12.98 8.29
C ALA A 116 9.69 -12.56 9.36
N TYR A 117 10.85 -12.11 8.92
CA TYR A 117 11.94 -11.73 9.80
C TYR A 117 12.27 -10.25 9.68
N ASN A 118 12.92 -9.70 10.72
CA ASN A 118 13.42 -8.33 10.67
C ASN A 118 14.32 -8.14 9.44
N GLY A 119 14.02 -7.12 8.64
CA GLY A 119 14.69 -6.83 7.38
C GLY A 119 13.99 -7.35 6.13
N ASP A 120 13.03 -8.28 6.25
CA ASP A 120 12.25 -8.72 5.09
C ASP A 120 11.54 -7.55 4.42
N GLU A 121 11.63 -7.49 3.09
CA GLU A 121 10.98 -6.45 2.29
C GLU A 121 9.47 -6.54 2.40
N VAL A 122 8.85 -5.38 2.54
CA VAL A 122 7.41 -5.18 2.51
C VAL A 122 7.05 -4.24 1.37
N VAL A 123 6.20 -4.69 0.45
CA VAL A 123 5.72 -3.86 -0.65
C VAL A 123 4.38 -3.27 -0.28
N LEU A 124 4.30 -1.94 -0.28
CA LEU A 124 3.09 -1.16 -0.02
C LEU A 124 2.39 -0.77 -1.33
N ILE A 125 3.20 -0.41 -2.36
CA ILE A 125 2.79 -0.22 -3.75
C ILE A 125 3.87 -0.87 -4.61
N GLY A 126 3.49 -1.72 -5.55
CA GLY A 126 4.40 -2.41 -6.46
C GLY A 126 4.12 -3.88 -6.58
N ALA A 127 5.02 -4.61 -7.24
CA ALA A 127 4.88 -6.04 -7.50
C ALA A 127 5.93 -6.86 -6.74
N GLY A 128 5.58 -8.10 -6.41
CA GLY A 128 6.48 -9.08 -5.80
C GLY A 128 5.85 -10.47 -5.84
N GLY A 129 6.63 -11.51 -6.21
CA GLY A 129 6.21 -12.91 -6.17
C GLY A 129 5.03 -13.29 -7.07
N GLY A 130 4.75 -12.51 -8.12
CA GLY A 130 3.61 -12.73 -9.01
C GLY A 130 2.34 -11.97 -8.58
N GLU A 131 2.36 -11.32 -7.41
CA GLU A 131 1.31 -10.44 -6.90
C GLU A 131 1.69 -8.96 -7.05
N ALA A 132 0.70 -8.08 -7.00
CA ALA A 132 0.93 -6.64 -7.02
C ALA A 132 -0.09 -5.93 -6.13
N ILE A 133 0.35 -4.83 -5.50
CA ILE A 133 -0.52 -3.82 -4.88
C ILE A 133 -0.35 -2.56 -5.69
N THR A 134 -1.43 -2.07 -6.27
CA THR A 134 -1.41 -0.88 -7.12
C THR A 134 -1.77 0.39 -6.34
N CYS A 135 -1.51 1.53 -6.94
CA CYS A 135 -1.96 2.82 -6.41
C CYS A 135 -3.50 2.88 -6.37
N GLU A 136 -4.14 2.25 -7.34
CA GLU A 136 -5.60 2.13 -7.43
C GLU A 136 -6.17 1.29 -6.28
N ASP A 137 -5.50 0.17 -5.90
CA ASP A 137 -5.90 -0.63 -4.74
C ASP A 137 -5.90 0.21 -3.45
N LEU A 138 -4.82 0.98 -3.22
CA LEU A 138 -4.75 1.86 -2.06
C LEU A 138 -5.83 2.94 -2.08
N ALA A 139 -6.09 3.51 -3.24
CA ALA A 139 -7.13 4.53 -3.41
C ALA A 139 -8.52 3.96 -3.09
N GLU A 140 -8.83 2.77 -3.60
CA GLU A 140 -10.09 2.07 -3.33
C GLU A 140 -10.25 1.78 -1.83
N TRP A 141 -9.24 1.18 -1.19
CA TRP A 141 -9.28 0.88 0.24
C TRP A 141 -9.38 2.11 1.12
N ALA A 142 -8.76 3.23 0.70
CA ALA A 142 -8.83 4.50 1.44
C ALA A 142 -10.08 5.33 1.16
N GLY A 143 -10.90 4.96 0.15
CA GLY A 143 -12.06 5.71 -0.28
C GLY A 143 -11.70 7.03 -0.98
N THR A 144 -10.62 7.04 -1.77
CA THR A 144 -10.09 8.21 -2.45
C THR A 144 -9.70 7.91 -3.90
N ILE A 145 -8.89 8.77 -4.51
CA ILE A 145 -8.41 8.64 -5.89
C ILE A 145 -6.88 8.44 -5.95
N PRO A 146 -6.35 7.78 -7.00
CA PRO A 146 -4.92 7.52 -7.14
C PRO A 146 -4.04 8.78 -7.08
N TYR A 147 -4.56 9.94 -7.52
CA TYR A 147 -3.86 11.23 -7.44
C TYR A 147 -3.49 11.58 -6.00
N GLU A 148 -4.45 11.43 -5.07
CA GLU A 148 -4.23 11.73 -3.66
C GLU A 148 -3.22 10.76 -3.04
N VAL A 149 -3.29 9.47 -3.38
CA VAL A 149 -2.32 8.47 -2.93
C VAL A 149 -0.90 8.86 -3.33
N LEU A 150 -0.67 9.20 -4.61
CA LEU A 150 0.67 9.56 -5.08
C LEU A 150 1.19 10.85 -4.44
N THR A 151 0.34 11.84 -4.25
CA THR A 151 0.73 13.15 -3.68
C THR A 151 0.86 13.12 -2.16
N SER A 152 0.24 12.17 -1.47
CA SER A 152 0.35 12.02 -0.02
C SER A 152 1.72 11.52 0.44
N ILE A 153 2.44 10.75 -0.39
CA ILE A 153 3.77 10.25 -0.06
C ILE A 153 4.71 11.44 0.07
N ASN A 154 5.05 11.81 1.31
CA ASN A 154 5.75 13.04 1.60
C ASN A 154 7.28 12.92 1.59
N THR A 155 7.98 13.99 1.95
CA THR A 155 9.45 14.08 1.92
C THR A 155 10.16 13.23 2.98
N ARG A 156 9.45 12.67 3.96
CA ARG A 156 10.02 11.73 4.93
C ARG A 156 10.43 10.41 4.27
N VAL A 157 9.76 10.04 3.19
CA VAL A 157 10.04 8.82 2.43
C VAL A 157 11.16 9.10 1.42
N PRO A 158 12.35 8.50 1.56
CA PRO A 158 13.44 8.69 0.61
C PRO A 158 13.04 8.25 -0.80
N ARG A 159 13.46 9.02 -1.81
CA ARG A 159 13.29 8.67 -3.23
C ARG A 159 14.58 8.07 -3.75
N VAL A 160 14.50 6.87 -4.30
CA VAL A 160 15.61 6.19 -4.97
C VAL A 160 15.24 6.06 -6.44
N TYR A 161 16.05 6.63 -7.30
CA TYR A 161 15.85 6.54 -8.76
C TYR A 161 16.64 5.36 -9.31
N VAL A 162 15.99 4.51 -10.11
CA VAL A 162 16.52 3.27 -10.68
C VAL A 162 16.36 3.22 -12.19
#